data_08cab4a8eff139c5bd99d1fdd1fdae08
#
_entry.id   08cab4a8eff139c5bd99d1fdd1fdae08
#
_cell.length_a   1.000
_cell.length_b   1.000
_cell.length_c   1.000
_cell.angle_alpha   90.00
_cell.angle_beta   90.00
_cell.angle_gamma   90.00
#
_symmetry.space_group_name_H-M   'P 1'
#
loop_
_entity.id
_entity.type
_entity.pdbx_description
1 polymer ?
#
loop_
_entity_poly.entity_id
_entity_poly.type
_entity_poly.pdbx_seq_one_letter_code
_entity_poly.pdbx_strand_id
1 'polypeptide(L)'
;IYDQQKEIVGVIGGSYDIGDLNKIVFRGIYDGKGSAFLVSKEGQLITYDNAVKNKDFLASKSIFSYFAEYNVLSPDDLQSLKQKWIKQENGYMTLNYNNKTSYMAYYPLKINDWIMCYNIDADVAQESYTFIIYAEYLLFTLFVFALVILLFTIYKVNNKHQKRLLEFVRIDALTGIKNKETLQNEISTYLKNDSSQQLGALFMIDVDN
;
A
#
# COMPACT_ATOMS: atom_id res chain seq x y z
N ILE A 1 53.17 10.89 10.95
CA ILE A 1 53.99 11.87 10.23
C ILE A 1 55.24 11.12 9.75
N TYR A 2 55.56 11.26 8.49
CA TYR A 2 56.72 10.66 7.86
C TYR A 2 57.73 11.74 7.52
N ASP A 3 59.03 11.40 7.62
CA ASP A 3 60.08 12.26 7.11
C ASP A 3 60.27 12.15 5.58
N GLN A 4 61.28 12.82 5.04
CA GLN A 4 61.60 12.77 3.61
C GLN A 4 62.11 11.39 3.15
N GLN A 5 62.55 10.54 4.08
CA GLN A 5 63.00 9.15 3.85
C GLN A 5 61.85 8.13 4.02
N LYS A 6 60.61 8.60 4.28
CA LYS A 6 59.42 7.79 4.61
C LYS A 6 59.52 7.00 5.93
N GLU A 7 60.35 7.43 6.87
CA GLU A 7 60.37 6.87 8.22
C GLU A 7 59.34 7.58 9.11
N ILE A 8 58.72 6.84 10.04
CA ILE A 8 57.71 7.37 10.96
C ILE A 8 58.41 8.22 12.04
N VAL A 9 58.29 9.52 11.98
CA VAL A 9 58.84 10.46 12.94
C VAL A 9 57.88 10.92 14.02
N GLY A 10 56.57 10.58 13.85
CA GLY A 10 55.57 10.91 14.85
C GLY A 10 54.17 10.49 14.45
N VAL A 11 53.28 10.48 15.42
CA VAL A 11 51.86 10.20 15.25
C VAL A 11 51.05 11.41 15.72
N ILE A 12 50.12 11.86 14.94
CA ILE A 12 49.11 12.82 15.38
C ILE A 12 47.82 12.03 15.69
N GLY A 13 47.35 12.13 16.92
CA GLY A 13 46.09 11.55 17.35
C GLY A 13 45.08 12.64 17.64
N GLY A 14 43.86 12.46 17.22
CA GLY A 14 42.70 13.25 17.62
C GLY A 14 41.72 12.39 18.40
N SER A 15 41.14 12.91 19.48
CA SER A 15 40.01 12.29 20.16
C SER A 15 38.73 13.04 19.80
N TYR A 16 37.68 12.30 19.54
CA TYR A 16 36.35 12.85 19.30
C TYR A 16 35.39 12.33 20.37
N ASP A 17 34.51 13.20 20.88
CA ASP A 17 33.51 12.75 21.85
C ASP A 17 32.49 11.89 21.16
N ILE A 18 32.26 10.68 21.65
CA ILE A 18 31.25 9.74 21.15
C ILE A 18 29.87 10.36 21.22
N GLY A 19 29.58 11.20 22.23
CA GLY A 19 28.29 11.91 22.34
C GLY A 19 28.01 12.90 21.21
N ASP A 20 29.06 13.54 20.69
CA ASP A 20 28.94 14.43 19.55
C ASP A 20 28.83 13.66 18.24
N LEU A 21 29.51 12.52 18.13
CA LEU A 21 29.36 11.60 17.02
C LEU A 21 27.88 11.12 16.92
N ASN A 22 27.27 10.77 18.05
CA ASN A 22 25.86 10.34 18.12
C ASN A 22 24.91 11.39 17.57
N LYS A 23 25.10 12.66 17.91
CA LYS A 23 24.26 13.76 17.45
C LYS A 23 24.34 13.97 15.94
N ILE A 24 25.48 13.65 15.33
CA ILE A 24 25.70 13.81 13.89
C ILE A 24 25.17 12.59 13.13
N VAL A 25 25.47 11.38 13.61
CA VAL A 25 25.21 10.13 12.90
C VAL A 25 23.76 9.69 13.02
N PHE A 26 23.10 9.95 14.16
CA PHE A 26 21.76 9.43 14.42
C PHE A 26 20.64 10.49 14.35
N ARG A 27 20.83 11.55 13.57
CA ARG A 27 19.84 12.61 13.45
C ARG A 27 18.59 12.13 12.73
N GLY A 28 17.47 12.09 13.46
CA GLY A 28 16.13 12.08 12.83
C GLY A 28 15.72 10.80 12.11
N ILE A 29 16.19 9.64 12.56
CA ILE A 29 15.79 8.37 11.95
C ILE A 29 14.32 8.11 12.25
N TYR A 30 13.47 8.06 11.21
CA TYR A 30 12.04 7.82 11.31
C TYR A 30 11.34 8.71 12.37
N ASP A 31 11.66 10.01 12.39
CA ASP A 31 11.10 10.95 13.36
C ASP A 31 11.24 10.50 14.83
N GLY A 32 12.34 9.77 15.14
CA GLY A 32 12.60 9.23 16.47
C GLY A 32 11.89 7.93 16.80
N LYS A 33 11.19 7.32 15.85
CA LYS A 33 10.50 6.03 16.03
C LYS A 33 11.40 4.81 15.74
N GLY A 34 12.54 5.01 15.08
CA GLY A 34 13.55 3.99 14.86
C GLY A 34 14.72 4.14 15.82
N SER A 35 15.58 3.12 15.90
CA SER A 35 16.82 3.12 16.65
C SER A 35 18.00 2.80 15.72
N ALA A 36 19.17 3.35 16.05
CA ALA A 36 20.38 3.05 15.30
C ALA A 36 21.55 2.80 16.22
N PHE A 37 22.48 2.00 15.76
CA PHE A 37 23.70 1.70 16.47
C PHE A 37 24.81 1.37 15.49
N LEU A 38 26.04 1.61 15.95
CA LEU A 38 27.26 1.35 15.22
C LEU A 38 28.03 0.23 15.89
N VAL A 39 28.44 -0.75 15.11
CA VAL A 39 29.19 -1.92 15.63
C VAL A 39 30.44 -2.19 14.81
N SER A 40 31.39 -2.91 15.40
CA SER A 40 32.50 -3.49 14.64
C SER A 40 32.06 -4.70 13.84
N LYS A 41 32.88 -5.18 12.91
CA LYS A 41 32.61 -6.43 12.15
C LYS A 41 32.49 -7.66 13.07
N GLU A 42 33.07 -7.64 14.26
CA GLU A 42 32.96 -8.68 15.30
C GLU A 42 31.65 -8.53 16.11
N GLY A 43 30.86 -7.49 15.85
CA GLY A 43 29.61 -7.21 16.53
C GLY A 43 29.74 -6.48 17.86
N GLN A 44 30.91 -5.90 18.16
CA GLN A 44 31.08 -5.08 19.35
C GLN A 44 30.40 -3.74 19.18
N LEU A 45 29.60 -3.33 20.16
CA LEU A 45 28.88 -2.06 20.13
C LEU A 45 29.87 -0.90 20.31
N ILE A 46 29.90 0.01 19.34
CA ILE A 46 30.79 1.19 19.36
C ILE A 46 30.02 2.39 19.90
N THR A 47 28.83 2.63 19.34
CA THR A 47 27.97 3.70 19.80
C THR A 47 26.50 3.42 19.37
N TYR A 48 25.54 4.10 19.98
CA TYR A 48 24.13 3.88 19.75
C TYR A 48 23.31 5.14 19.99
N ASP A 49 22.13 5.18 19.36
CA ASP A 49 21.14 6.24 19.58
C ASP A 49 20.48 6.11 20.96
N ASN A 50 20.05 7.23 21.52
CA ASN A 50 19.27 7.29 22.77
C ASN A 50 17.94 6.54 22.69
N ALA A 51 17.45 6.22 21.50
CA ALA A 51 16.28 5.36 21.30
C ALA A 51 16.55 3.88 21.67
N VAL A 52 17.80 3.43 21.71
CA VAL A 52 18.19 2.08 22.14
C VAL A 52 18.07 1.98 23.66
N LYS A 53 16.97 1.42 24.15
CA LYS A 53 16.66 1.33 25.61
C LYS A 53 16.89 -0.06 26.21
N ASN A 54 17.17 -1.07 25.37
CA ASN A 54 17.35 -2.44 25.86
C ASN A 54 18.67 -2.59 26.60
N LYS A 55 18.58 -2.74 27.93
CA LYS A 55 19.75 -2.83 28.83
C LYS A 55 20.57 -4.10 28.58
N ASP A 56 19.92 -5.21 28.27
CA ASP A 56 20.61 -6.49 28.03
C ASP A 56 21.39 -6.43 26.72
N PHE A 57 20.84 -5.77 25.70
CA PHE A 57 21.54 -5.49 24.45
C PHE A 57 22.80 -4.62 24.70
N LEU A 58 22.66 -3.55 25.48
CA LEU A 58 23.76 -2.63 25.78
C LEU A 58 24.85 -3.26 26.69
N ALA A 59 24.49 -4.23 27.54
CA ALA A 59 25.41 -4.94 28.42
C ALA A 59 26.10 -6.13 27.73
N SER A 60 25.66 -6.52 26.54
CA SER A 60 26.18 -7.67 25.83
C SER A 60 27.61 -7.43 25.30
N LYS A 61 28.46 -8.48 25.30
CA LYS A 61 29.82 -8.39 24.76
C LYS A 61 29.82 -8.14 23.24
N SER A 62 28.84 -8.66 22.53
CA SER A 62 28.64 -8.41 21.12
C SER A 62 27.17 -8.63 20.78
N ILE A 63 26.69 -8.00 19.73
CA ILE A 63 25.31 -8.20 19.25
C ILE A 63 25.07 -9.64 18.78
N PHE A 64 26.08 -10.34 18.32
CA PHE A 64 25.97 -11.74 17.95
C PHE A 64 25.72 -12.65 19.17
N SER A 65 26.34 -12.36 20.31
CA SER A 65 26.06 -13.10 21.56
C SER A 65 24.66 -12.79 22.06
N TYR A 66 24.24 -11.54 22.01
CA TYR A 66 22.88 -11.14 22.34
C TYR A 66 21.83 -11.83 21.43
N PHE A 67 22.03 -11.85 20.12
CA PHE A 67 21.10 -12.50 19.19
C PHE A 67 21.01 -14.02 19.41
N ALA A 68 22.12 -14.66 19.77
CA ALA A 68 22.12 -16.09 20.09
C ALA A 68 21.45 -16.39 21.44
N GLU A 69 21.76 -15.62 22.49
CA GLU A 69 21.27 -15.82 23.85
C GLU A 69 19.73 -15.64 23.93
N TYR A 70 19.22 -14.60 23.26
CA TYR A 70 17.78 -14.27 23.29
C TYR A 70 16.99 -14.83 22.11
N ASN A 71 17.59 -15.71 21.28
CA ASN A 71 16.96 -16.29 20.09
C ASN A 71 16.34 -15.23 19.16
N VAL A 72 17.00 -14.10 19.02
CA VAL A 72 16.54 -12.98 18.16
C VAL A 72 16.55 -13.36 16.69
N LEU A 73 17.54 -14.19 16.31
CA LEU A 73 17.73 -14.76 14.98
C LEU A 73 17.88 -16.27 15.07
N SER A 74 17.49 -16.98 14.00
CA SER A 74 17.84 -18.39 13.86
C SER A 74 19.36 -18.59 13.79
N PRO A 75 19.90 -19.76 14.17
CA PRO A 75 21.33 -20.05 14.05
C PRO A 75 21.88 -19.85 12.63
N ASP A 76 21.09 -20.21 11.61
CA ASP A 76 21.46 -20.09 10.19
C ASP A 76 21.48 -18.63 9.75
N ASP A 77 20.49 -17.83 10.15
CA ASP A 77 20.44 -16.39 9.88
C ASP A 77 21.58 -15.65 10.56
N LEU A 78 21.92 -16.02 11.80
CA LEU A 78 23.03 -15.45 12.54
C LEU A 78 24.36 -15.75 11.86
N GLN A 79 24.55 -16.97 11.37
CA GLN A 79 25.75 -17.35 10.62
C GLN A 79 25.83 -16.59 9.28
N SER A 80 24.72 -16.49 8.58
CA SER A 80 24.61 -15.72 7.34
C SER A 80 24.97 -14.24 7.57
N LEU A 81 24.45 -13.63 8.63
CA LEU A 81 24.76 -12.25 9.02
C LEU A 81 26.25 -12.05 9.24
N LYS A 82 26.89 -12.92 10.02
CA LYS A 82 28.35 -12.86 10.29
C LYS A 82 29.15 -12.93 8.98
N GLN A 83 28.78 -13.82 8.06
CA GLN A 83 29.47 -13.96 6.79
C GLN A 83 29.33 -12.71 5.92
N LYS A 84 28.13 -12.13 5.86
CA LYS A 84 27.88 -10.88 5.10
C LYS A 84 28.67 -9.70 5.67
N TRP A 85 28.77 -9.60 6.99
CA TRP A 85 29.55 -8.54 7.62
C TRP A 85 31.06 -8.67 7.38
N ILE A 86 31.60 -9.90 7.41
CA ILE A 86 33.00 -10.16 7.04
C ILE A 86 33.26 -9.77 5.58
N LYS A 87 32.30 -10.01 4.67
CA LYS A 87 32.39 -9.65 3.26
C LYS A 87 32.06 -8.19 2.97
N GLN A 88 31.75 -7.40 3.99
CA GLN A 88 31.35 -6.00 3.83
C GLN A 88 30.13 -5.82 2.92
N GLU A 89 29.16 -6.74 3.01
CA GLU A 89 27.90 -6.70 2.27
C GLU A 89 26.82 -5.97 3.08
N ASN A 90 26.07 -5.10 2.44
CA ASN A 90 24.88 -4.49 3.04
C ASN A 90 23.68 -5.44 2.94
N GLY A 91 22.65 -5.18 3.74
CA GLY A 91 21.45 -5.98 3.71
C GLY A 91 20.44 -5.58 4.76
N TYR A 92 19.44 -6.42 4.89
CA TYR A 92 18.41 -6.28 5.92
C TYR A 92 18.04 -7.66 6.45
N MET A 93 17.43 -7.68 7.63
CA MET A 93 16.88 -8.88 8.24
C MET A 93 15.76 -8.56 9.22
N THR A 94 14.98 -9.59 9.51
CA THR A 94 13.91 -9.54 10.49
C THR A 94 14.42 -10.06 11.81
N LEU A 95 14.23 -9.29 12.87
CA LEU A 95 14.58 -9.66 14.24
C LEU A 95 13.30 -9.97 15.01
N ASN A 96 13.32 -11.03 15.81
CA ASN A 96 12.20 -11.41 16.67
C ASN A 96 12.68 -11.44 18.12
N TYR A 97 12.10 -10.61 18.96
CA TYR A 97 12.44 -10.53 20.38
C TYR A 97 11.19 -10.31 21.21
N ASN A 98 10.93 -11.18 22.20
CA ASN A 98 9.77 -11.08 23.11
C ASN A 98 8.43 -10.88 22.37
N ASN A 99 8.15 -11.70 21.37
CA ASN A 99 6.96 -11.62 20.51
C ASN A 99 6.80 -10.29 19.75
N LYS A 100 7.85 -9.51 19.66
CA LYS A 100 7.91 -8.31 18.81
C LYS A 100 8.81 -8.58 17.63
N THR A 101 8.36 -8.16 16.48
CA THR A 101 9.12 -8.18 15.23
C THR A 101 9.67 -6.80 14.94
N SER A 102 10.93 -6.74 14.54
CA SER A 102 11.57 -5.52 14.05
C SER A 102 12.39 -5.80 12.80
N TYR A 103 12.59 -4.78 12.00
CA TYR A 103 13.41 -4.85 10.78
C TYR A 103 14.71 -4.12 11.01
N MET A 104 15.81 -4.83 10.78
CA MET A 104 17.15 -4.26 10.88
C MET A 104 17.79 -4.18 9.50
N ALA A 105 18.13 -2.98 9.06
CA ALA A 105 19.00 -2.75 7.92
C ALA A 105 20.43 -2.50 8.42
N TYR A 106 21.43 -3.02 7.71
CA TYR A 106 22.82 -2.83 8.03
C TYR A 106 23.63 -2.41 6.82
N TYR A 107 24.55 -1.50 7.05
CA TYR A 107 25.40 -0.93 6.01
C TYR A 107 26.85 -0.84 6.50
N PRO A 108 27.81 -1.57 5.88
CA PRO A 108 29.21 -1.47 6.20
C PRO A 108 29.77 -0.11 5.83
N LEU A 109 30.44 0.53 6.74
CA LEU A 109 31.16 1.76 6.49
C LEU A 109 32.57 1.42 5.99
N LYS A 110 33.06 2.20 5.03
CA LYS A 110 34.44 2.03 4.53
C LYS A 110 35.51 2.57 5.50
N ILE A 111 35.17 2.70 6.77
CA ILE A 111 36.01 3.26 7.84
C ILE A 111 36.05 2.24 8.98
N ASN A 112 37.23 1.81 9.38
CA ASN A 112 37.48 0.94 10.54
C ASN A 112 36.68 -0.38 10.57
N ASP A 113 36.20 -0.88 9.44
CA ASP A 113 35.32 -2.06 9.35
C ASP A 113 34.04 -1.93 10.20
N TRP A 114 33.57 -0.71 10.40
CA TRP A 114 32.34 -0.46 11.14
C TRP A 114 31.08 -0.71 10.31
N ILE A 115 30.05 -1.15 11.01
CA ILE A 115 28.76 -1.44 10.39
C ILE A 115 27.69 -0.60 11.07
N MET A 116 27.01 0.21 10.29
CA MET A 116 25.86 0.99 10.72
C MET A 116 24.62 0.12 10.66
N CYS A 117 23.90 0.02 11.75
CA CYS A 117 22.66 -0.71 11.86
C CYS A 117 21.50 0.24 12.19
N TYR A 118 20.41 0.07 11.49
CA TYR A 118 19.14 0.77 11.71
C TYR A 118 18.06 -0.25 12.03
N ASN A 119 17.38 -0.05 13.14
CA ASN A 119 16.31 -0.94 13.56
C ASN A 119 15.00 -0.17 13.72
N ILE A 120 13.92 -0.74 13.20
CA ILE A 120 12.56 -0.19 13.31
C ILE A 120 11.59 -1.29 13.71
N ASP A 121 10.71 -1.02 14.66
CA ASP A 121 9.66 -1.95 15.03
C ASP A 121 8.68 -2.13 13.85
N ALA A 122 8.25 -3.38 13.63
CA ALA A 122 7.33 -3.72 12.52
C ALA A 122 6.02 -2.94 12.60
N ASP A 123 5.50 -2.72 13.81
CA ASP A 123 4.28 -1.94 14.04
C ASP A 123 4.44 -0.50 13.56
N VAL A 124 5.60 0.11 13.83
CA VAL A 124 5.92 1.48 13.39
C VAL A 124 6.07 1.55 11.86
N ALA A 125 6.72 0.54 11.28
CA ALA A 125 6.85 0.44 9.83
C ALA A 125 5.48 0.29 9.16
N GLN A 126 4.58 -0.52 9.73
CA GLN A 126 3.23 -0.72 9.23
C GLN A 126 2.34 0.53 9.39
N GLU A 127 2.48 1.29 10.47
CA GLU A 127 1.73 2.52 10.68
C GLU A 127 1.87 3.49 9.48
N SER A 128 3.06 3.59 8.93
CA SER A 128 3.34 4.42 7.75
C SER A 128 2.64 3.94 6.48
N TYR A 129 2.37 2.64 6.34
CA TYR A 129 1.65 2.07 5.20
C TYR A 129 0.13 2.12 5.35
N THR A 130 -0.37 2.20 6.57
CA THR A 130 -1.81 2.19 6.85
C THR A 130 -2.53 3.35 6.16
N PHE A 131 -1.93 4.53 6.13
CA PHE A 131 -2.48 5.68 5.39
C PHE A 131 -2.62 5.41 3.89
N ILE A 132 -1.62 4.77 3.28
CA ILE A 132 -1.62 4.44 1.85
C ILE A 132 -2.75 3.45 1.54
N ILE A 133 -2.92 2.43 2.38
CA ILE A 133 -3.99 1.44 2.24
C ILE A 133 -5.37 2.10 2.31
N TYR A 134 -5.60 3.00 3.26
CA TYR A 134 -6.87 3.73 3.34
C TYR A 134 -7.12 4.64 2.13
N ALA A 135 -6.08 5.29 1.61
CA ALA A 135 -6.18 6.10 0.41
C ALA A 135 -6.54 5.25 -0.82
N GLU A 136 -5.96 4.06 -0.94
CA GLU A 136 -6.26 3.10 -2.01
C GLU A 136 -7.72 2.61 -1.94
N TYR A 137 -8.21 2.23 -0.75
CA TYR A 137 -9.62 1.85 -0.58
C TYR A 137 -10.58 3.00 -0.90
N LEU A 138 -10.24 4.23 -0.52
CA LEU A 138 -11.05 5.40 -0.85
C LEU A 138 -11.14 5.60 -2.36
N LEU A 139 -10.01 5.55 -3.07
CA LEU A 139 -9.96 5.68 -4.53
C LEU A 139 -10.75 4.58 -5.23
N PHE A 140 -10.60 3.34 -4.78
CA PHE A 140 -11.35 2.21 -5.31
C PHE A 140 -12.85 2.38 -5.12
N THR A 141 -13.28 2.81 -3.94
CA THR A 141 -14.70 3.07 -3.63
C THR A 141 -15.27 4.18 -4.54
N LEU A 142 -14.54 5.27 -4.73
CA LEU A 142 -14.93 6.35 -5.64
C LEU A 142 -15.04 5.86 -7.09
N PHE A 143 -14.11 5.02 -7.53
CA PHE A 143 -14.15 4.44 -8.87
C PHE A 143 -15.37 3.56 -9.08
N VAL A 144 -15.68 2.67 -8.13
CA VAL A 144 -16.89 1.83 -8.20
C VAL A 144 -18.15 2.68 -8.22
N PHE A 145 -18.21 3.73 -7.39
CA PHE A 145 -19.36 4.65 -7.37
C PHE A 145 -19.56 5.36 -8.71
N ALA A 146 -18.48 5.83 -9.32
CA ALA A 146 -18.52 6.44 -10.66
C ALA A 146 -19.02 5.47 -11.74
N LEU A 147 -18.59 4.19 -11.69
CA LEU A 147 -19.09 3.15 -12.60
C LEU A 147 -20.59 2.91 -12.43
N VAL A 148 -21.09 2.85 -11.20
CA VAL A 148 -22.52 2.67 -10.93
C VAL A 148 -23.34 3.83 -11.51
N ILE A 149 -22.87 5.08 -11.32
CA ILE A 149 -23.53 6.26 -11.91
C ILE A 149 -23.54 6.17 -13.44
N LEU A 150 -22.42 5.77 -14.05
CA LEU A 150 -22.29 5.62 -15.49
C LEU A 150 -23.29 4.59 -16.02
N LEU A 151 -23.34 3.41 -15.41
CA LEU A 151 -24.27 2.33 -15.79
C LEU A 151 -25.72 2.76 -15.63
N PHE A 152 -26.05 3.46 -14.53
CA PHE A 152 -27.40 4.00 -14.33
C PHE A 152 -27.78 5.01 -15.40
N THR A 153 -26.85 5.87 -15.80
CA THR A 153 -27.06 6.87 -16.85
C THR A 153 -27.31 6.20 -18.21
N ILE A 154 -26.49 5.21 -18.56
CA ILE A 154 -26.64 4.41 -19.78
C ILE A 154 -27.99 3.70 -19.78
N TYR A 155 -28.36 3.07 -18.67
CA TYR A 155 -29.66 2.40 -18.53
C TYR A 155 -30.82 3.37 -18.74
N LYS A 156 -30.78 4.56 -18.13
CA LYS A 156 -31.81 5.59 -18.25
C LYS A 156 -31.94 6.13 -19.70
N VAL A 157 -30.80 6.36 -20.35
CA VAL A 157 -30.76 6.80 -21.76
C VAL A 157 -31.32 5.72 -22.66
N ASN A 158 -30.90 4.47 -22.49
CA ASN A 158 -31.35 3.35 -23.32
C ASN A 158 -32.89 3.12 -23.19
N ASN A 159 -33.43 3.15 -21.98
CA ASN A 159 -34.86 3.06 -21.76
C ASN A 159 -35.63 4.20 -22.40
N LYS A 160 -35.09 5.42 -22.44
CA LYS A 160 -35.72 6.56 -23.12
C LYS A 160 -35.71 6.36 -24.63
N HIS A 161 -34.65 5.84 -25.21
CA HIS A 161 -34.55 5.52 -26.63
C HIS A 161 -35.54 4.41 -27.03
N GLN A 162 -35.62 3.34 -26.24
CA GLN A 162 -36.59 2.25 -26.51
C GLN A 162 -38.03 2.76 -26.51
N LYS A 163 -38.43 3.60 -25.55
CA LYS A 163 -39.75 4.19 -25.50
C LYS A 163 -40.07 5.05 -26.76
N ARG A 164 -39.11 5.86 -27.20
CA ARG A 164 -39.25 6.65 -28.41
C ARG A 164 -39.42 5.77 -29.67
N LEU A 165 -38.60 4.71 -29.79
CA LEU A 165 -38.72 3.77 -30.91
C LEU A 165 -40.10 3.10 -30.94
N LEU A 166 -40.62 2.71 -29.77
CA LEU A 166 -41.98 2.14 -29.67
C LEU A 166 -43.07 3.17 -30.06
N GLU A 167 -42.88 4.45 -29.74
CA GLU A 167 -43.80 5.53 -30.14
C GLU A 167 -43.77 5.75 -31.65
N PHE A 168 -42.62 5.70 -32.32
CA PHE A 168 -42.52 5.80 -33.79
C PHE A 168 -43.15 4.61 -34.50
N VAL A 169 -43.08 3.41 -33.93
CA VAL A 169 -43.71 2.20 -34.49
C VAL A 169 -45.23 2.20 -34.29
N ARG A 170 -45.79 2.98 -33.35
CA ARG A 170 -47.22 3.04 -33.06
C ARG A 170 -48.05 3.73 -34.12
N ILE A 171 -47.45 4.61 -34.91
CA ILE A 171 -48.09 5.42 -35.93
C ILE A 171 -47.57 4.97 -37.30
N ASP A 172 -48.47 4.74 -38.24
CA ASP A 172 -48.13 4.48 -39.63
C ASP A 172 -47.55 5.75 -40.27
N ALA A 173 -46.34 5.67 -40.82
CA ALA A 173 -45.59 6.81 -41.35
C ALA A 173 -46.23 7.45 -42.59
N LEU A 174 -47.06 6.73 -43.32
CA LEU A 174 -47.73 7.21 -44.53
C LEU A 174 -49.05 7.89 -44.23
N THR A 175 -49.84 7.33 -43.33
CA THR A 175 -51.22 7.78 -43.07
C THR A 175 -51.31 8.63 -41.78
N GLY A 176 -50.33 8.61 -40.90
CA GLY A 176 -50.35 9.33 -39.62
C GLY A 176 -51.35 8.79 -38.60
N ILE A 177 -51.99 7.64 -38.89
CA ILE A 177 -52.89 6.97 -37.96
C ILE A 177 -52.22 5.84 -37.23
N LYS A 178 -52.82 5.31 -36.16
CA LYS A 178 -52.28 4.18 -35.41
C LYS A 178 -52.16 2.96 -36.29
N ASN A 179 -51.01 2.27 -36.22
CA ASN A 179 -50.83 1.02 -36.96
C ASN A 179 -51.77 -0.08 -36.45
N LYS A 180 -51.94 -1.13 -37.24
CA LYS A 180 -52.86 -2.25 -36.96
C LYS A 180 -52.57 -2.88 -35.57
N GLU A 181 -51.33 -3.09 -35.24
CA GLU A 181 -50.93 -3.74 -33.99
C GLU A 181 -51.26 -2.87 -32.76
N THR A 182 -51.00 -1.58 -32.86
CA THR A 182 -51.32 -0.60 -31.78
C THR A 182 -52.82 -0.54 -31.57
N LEU A 183 -53.59 -0.50 -32.66
CA LEU A 183 -55.05 -0.46 -32.61
C LEU A 183 -55.60 -1.75 -31.95
N GLN A 184 -55.12 -2.91 -32.36
CA GLN A 184 -55.54 -4.19 -31.76
C GLN A 184 -55.24 -4.27 -30.25
N ASN A 185 -54.09 -3.81 -29.84
CA ASN A 185 -53.69 -3.79 -28.41
C ASN A 185 -54.56 -2.81 -27.60
N GLU A 186 -54.89 -1.67 -28.15
CA GLU A 186 -55.79 -0.70 -27.47
C GLU A 186 -57.20 -1.24 -27.34
N ILE A 187 -57.76 -1.83 -28.42
CA ILE A 187 -59.07 -2.48 -28.39
C ILE A 187 -59.07 -3.60 -27.36
N SER A 188 -58.05 -4.44 -27.33
CA SER A 188 -57.95 -5.54 -26.37
C SER A 188 -57.87 -5.03 -24.93
N THR A 189 -57.17 -3.92 -24.72
CA THR A 189 -57.02 -3.29 -23.39
C THR A 189 -58.37 -2.65 -22.96
N TYR A 190 -59.05 -1.99 -23.88
CA TYR A 190 -60.38 -1.41 -23.63
C TYR A 190 -61.37 -2.49 -23.21
N LEU A 191 -61.44 -3.57 -23.98
CA LEU A 191 -62.35 -4.69 -23.70
C LEU A 191 -62.04 -5.43 -22.39
N LYS A 192 -60.81 -5.46 -21.95
CA LYS A 192 -60.41 -6.07 -20.68
C LYS A 192 -60.73 -5.18 -19.47
N ASN A 193 -60.58 -3.87 -19.61
CA ASN A 193 -60.74 -2.91 -18.54
C ASN A 193 -62.18 -2.41 -18.36
N ASP A 194 -63.03 -2.64 -19.37
CA ASP A 194 -64.41 -2.19 -19.29
C ASP A 194 -65.26 -3.18 -18.49
N SER A 195 -65.30 -2.93 -17.18
CA SER A 195 -66.20 -3.60 -16.25
C SER A 195 -67.56 -2.92 -16.15
N SER A 196 -67.77 -1.83 -16.91
CA SER A 196 -69.03 -1.14 -17.00
C SER A 196 -69.88 -1.78 -18.18
N GLN A 197 -71.16 -2.03 -17.95
CA GLN A 197 -72.07 -2.58 -18.93
C GLN A 197 -72.36 -1.59 -20.06
N GLN A 198 -71.38 -0.87 -20.59
CA GLN A 198 -71.54 0.03 -21.69
C GLN A 198 -71.34 -0.74 -23.00
N LEU A 199 -72.36 -0.65 -23.92
CA LEU A 199 -72.30 -1.24 -25.25
C LEU A 199 -71.38 -0.38 -26.11
N GLY A 200 -70.25 -0.96 -26.57
CA GLY A 200 -69.33 -0.37 -27.54
C GLY A 200 -69.62 -0.94 -28.93
N ALA A 201 -69.50 -0.13 -29.97
CA ALA A 201 -69.55 -0.58 -31.37
C ALA A 201 -68.17 -0.41 -32.02
N LEU A 202 -67.73 -1.44 -32.73
CA LEU A 202 -66.48 -1.39 -33.53
C LEU A 202 -66.91 -1.37 -35.02
N PHE A 203 -66.49 -0.36 -35.75
CA PHE A 203 -66.71 -0.28 -37.19
C PHE A 203 -65.38 -0.61 -37.91
N MET A 204 -65.42 -1.57 -38.81
CA MET A 204 -64.33 -1.89 -39.72
C MET A 204 -64.75 -1.47 -41.11
N ILE A 205 -63.95 -0.58 -41.71
CA ILE A 205 -64.22 -0.08 -43.07
C ILE A 205 -63.09 -0.56 -43.96
N ASP A 206 -63.40 -1.31 -45.00
CA ASP A 206 -62.46 -1.68 -46.05
C ASP A 206 -62.79 -0.88 -47.32
N VAL A 207 -61.80 -0.34 -47.99
CA VAL A 207 -61.95 0.44 -49.18
C VAL A 207 -61.40 -0.42 -50.33
N ASP A 208 -62.32 -1.07 -51.03
CA ASP A 208 -61.96 -1.78 -52.23
C ASP A 208 -61.56 -0.79 -53.33
N ASN A 209 -60.53 -1.14 -54.07
CA ASN A 209 -59.98 -0.34 -55.15
C ASN A 209 -60.47 -0.89 -56.48
#